data_0613a3d75c3cab21260835ef26c200f2
#
_entry.id   0613a3d75c3cab21260835ef26c200f2
#
_cell.length_a   1.000
_cell.length_b   1.000
_cell.length_c   1.000
_cell.angle_alpha   90.00
_cell.angle_beta   90.00
_cell.angle_gamma   90.00
#
_symmetry.space_group_name_H-M   'P 1'
#
loop_
_entity.id
_entity.type
_entity.pdbx_description
1 polymer ?
#
loop_
_entity_poly.entity_id
_entity_poly.type
_entity_poly.pdbx_seq_one_letter_code
_entity_poly.pdbx_strand_id
1 'polypeptide(L)'
;MIRKVGIIAAALSLALSGASAMAKVSDAEAGKLGKDLTPLGGEVAANADGSIPAWTGGITSAPAGYTVGDHHPDPFPEDKVLFEITAKNYKEYSEHLSEGQMKMFETYPETFRMPVYPTRRSASNPQDIYDATRANATRAELLDGGNGIKGAAIGIPFPIPQNGLEAIWNHILRYRGAAVQRNGGQAAVTTGGDYNVIGFDEQLLIKYAEDNATPEQLTEDNVLFMFKQKVTQPARLAGTALLVHETVDQVKEPRKAWTYNTGQRRVRLAPNIAYDTPGTAADGLRTTDDFDM
;
A
#
# COMPACT_ATOMS: atom_id res chain seq x y z
N MET A 1 -19.87 -66.56 -2.17
CA MET A 1 -19.45 -65.69 -3.30
C MET A 1 -19.60 -64.25 -2.88
N ILE A 2 -18.84 -63.79 -1.86
CA ILE A 2 -18.76 -62.41 -1.36
C ILE A 2 -17.36 -62.25 -0.78
N ARG A 3 -16.44 -61.69 -1.53
CA ARG A 3 -15.14 -61.14 -1.06
C ARG A 3 -14.35 -60.67 -2.28
N LYS A 4 -14.53 -59.41 -2.72
CA LYS A 4 -13.58 -58.67 -3.56
C LYS A 4 -14.10 -57.30 -3.96
N VAL A 5 -14.61 -56.49 -3.03
CA VAL A 5 -15.03 -55.08 -3.33
C VAL A 5 -14.51 -54.10 -2.24
N GLY A 6 -13.46 -54.46 -1.51
CA GLY A 6 -13.04 -53.67 -0.35
C GLY A 6 -11.67 -52.98 -0.44
N ILE A 7 -10.97 -52.94 -1.59
CA ILE A 7 -9.58 -52.46 -1.66
C ILE A 7 -9.35 -51.27 -2.64
N ILE A 8 -10.35 -50.86 -3.40
CA ILE A 8 -10.18 -49.78 -4.38
C ILE A 8 -10.60 -48.41 -3.82
N ALA A 9 -11.30 -48.31 -2.70
CA ALA A 9 -11.75 -47.06 -2.10
C ALA A 9 -10.73 -46.38 -1.17
N ALA A 10 -9.64 -47.04 -0.80
CA ALA A 10 -8.62 -46.48 0.12
C ALA A 10 -7.41 -45.82 -0.57
N ALA A 11 -7.29 -45.97 -1.88
CA ALA A 11 -6.16 -45.40 -2.64
C ALA A 11 -6.44 -44.06 -3.29
N LEU A 12 -7.68 -43.51 -3.23
CA LEU A 12 -8.05 -42.24 -3.85
C LEU A 12 -8.16 -41.09 -2.82
N SER A 13 -7.97 -41.36 -1.54
CA SER A 13 -8.10 -40.32 -0.48
C SER A 13 -6.74 -39.76 0.01
N LEU A 14 -5.61 -40.20 -0.53
CA LEU A 14 -4.27 -39.75 -0.14
C LEU A 14 -3.61 -38.78 -1.14
N ALA A 15 -4.33 -38.34 -2.15
CA ALA A 15 -3.76 -37.45 -3.20
C ALA A 15 -4.24 -36.00 -3.15
N LEU A 16 -4.96 -35.57 -2.10
CA LEU A 16 -5.50 -34.18 -2.02
C LEU A 16 -5.04 -33.40 -0.78
N SER A 17 -4.01 -33.81 -0.10
CA SER A 17 -3.32 -32.97 0.90
C SER A 17 -1.93 -32.57 0.41
N GLY A 18 -1.81 -32.25 -0.88
CA GLY A 18 -0.76 -31.39 -1.37
C GLY A 18 -1.06 -29.99 -0.88
N ALA A 19 -0.47 -29.55 0.24
CA ALA A 19 -0.27 -28.14 0.47
C ALA A 19 0.33 -27.62 -0.85
N SER A 20 -0.41 -26.75 -1.55
CA SER A 20 0.13 -26.00 -2.67
C SER A 20 1.24 -25.15 -2.09
N ALA A 21 2.47 -25.67 -2.07
CA ALA A 21 3.65 -24.84 -2.00
C ALA A 21 3.49 -23.91 -3.22
N MET A 22 3.08 -22.68 -2.97
CA MET A 22 2.99 -21.65 -4.01
C MET A 22 4.37 -21.60 -4.62
N ALA A 23 4.48 -21.98 -5.89
CA ALA A 23 5.76 -22.06 -6.55
C ALA A 23 6.33 -20.64 -6.63
N LYS A 24 7.53 -20.45 -6.09
CA LYS A 24 8.30 -19.21 -6.28
C LYS A 24 8.39 -18.90 -7.77
N VAL A 25 8.45 -17.60 -8.08
CA VAL A 25 8.72 -17.15 -9.44
C VAL A 25 10.04 -17.74 -9.92
N SER A 26 10.05 -18.33 -11.12
CA SER A 26 11.25 -18.92 -11.71
C SER A 26 12.26 -17.83 -12.11
N ASP A 27 13.56 -18.19 -12.19
CA ASP A 27 14.60 -17.28 -12.67
C ASP A 27 14.29 -16.75 -14.08
N ALA A 28 13.64 -17.55 -14.92
CA ALA A 28 13.23 -17.15 -16.27
C ALA A 28 12.15 -16.06 -16.24
N GLU A 29 11.19 -16.14 -15.32
CA GLU A 29 10.17 -15.13 -15.15
C GLU A 29 10.74 -13.86 -14.49
N ALA A 30 11.55 -14.00 -13.44
CA ALA A 30 12.26 -12.88 -12.83
C ALA A 30 13.19 -12.17 -13.83
N GLY A 31 13.72 -12.90 -14.81
CA GLY A 31 14.53 -12.37 -15.90
C GLY A 31 13.81 -11.40 -16.86
N LYS A 32 12.45 -11.34 -16.81
CA LYS A 32 11.65 -10.38 -17.58
C LYS A 32 11.63 -8.98 -16.95
N LEU A 33 11.93 -8.88 -15.63
CA LEU A 33 11.97 -7.60 -14.92
C LEU A 33 13.04 -6.67 -15.50
N GLY A 34 12.64 -5.46 -15.86
CA GLY A 34 13.48 -4.47 -16.53
C GLY A 34 13.66 -4.72 -18.03
N LYS A 35 12.87 -5.63 -18.63
CA LYS A 35 12.82 -5.92 -20.06
C LYS A 35 11.38 -5.84 -20.58
N ASP A 36 10.66 -6.97 -20.60
CA ASP A 36 9.25 -7.04 -20.99
C ASP A 36 8.34 -6.48 -19.89
N LEU A 37 8.77 -6.64 -18.63
CA LEU A 37 8.16 -6.04 -17.46
C LEU A 37 9.01 -4.88 -16.94
N THR A 38 8.35 -3.86 -16.38
CA THR A 38 9.07 -2.82 -15.62
C THR A 38 9.83 -3.47 -14.46
N PRO A 39 10.81 -2.80 -13.84
CA PRO A 39 11.52 -3.35 -12.69
C PRO A 39 10.60 -3.73 -11.51
N LEU A 40 9.38 -3.17 -11.44
CA LEU A 40 8.36 -3.47 -10.43
C LEU A 40 7.26 -4.43 -10.93
N GLY A 41 7.43 -5.03 -12.12
CA GLY A 41 6.56 -6.09 -12.62
C GLY A 41 5.35 -5.66 -13.47
N GLY A 42 5.16 -4.36 -13.69
CA GLY A 42 4.13 -3.90 -14.63
C GLY A 42 4.56 -4.11 -16.10
N GLU A 43 3.61 -4.20 -17.03
CA GLU A 43 3.93 -4.28 -18.45
C GLU A 43 4.65 -3.00 -18.93
N VAL A 44 5.73 -3.16 -19.72
CA VAL A 44 6.44 -2.03 -20.33
C VAL A 44 5.65 -1.47 -21.52
N ALA A 45 5.05 -2.34 -22.33
CA ALA A 45 4.34 -1.95 -23.54
C ALA A 45 3.14 -1.01 -23.27
N ALA A 46 2.75 -0.25 -24.29
CA ALA A 46 1.48 0.46 -24.30
C ALA A 46 0.31 -0.53 -24.35
N ASN A 47 -0.87 -0.11 -23.86
CA ASN A 47 -2.08 -0.90 -24.05
C ASN A 47 -2.56 -0.86 -25.52
N ALA A 48 -3.52 -1.74 -25.86
CA ALA A 48 -3.91 -1.97 -27.25
C ALA A 48 -4.56 -0.75 -27.92
N ASP A 49 -5.27 0.10 -27.19
CA ASP A 49 -5.95 1.30 -27.71
C ASP A 49 -5.11 2.57 -27.63
N GLY A 50 -3.90 2.49 -27.04
CA GLY A 50 -2.97 3.61 -26.91
C GLY A 50 -3.34 4.64 -25.83
N SER A 51 -4.38 4.37 -25.02
CA SER A 51 -4.78 5.26 -23.90
C SER A 51 -3.75 5.24 -22.75
N ILE A 52 -2.99 4.14 -22.62
CA ILE A 52 -1.87 4.01 -21.68
C ILE A 52 -0.58 3.85 -22.50
N PRO A 53 0.34 4.83 -22.48
CA PRO A 53 1.57 4.77 -23.26
C PRO A 53 2.56 3.73 -22.71
N ALA A 54 3.56 3.36 -23.49
CA ALA A 54 4.67 2.52 -23.02
C ALA A 54 5.40 3.23 -21.86
N TRP A 55 5.87 2.45 -20.87
CA TRP A 55 6.72 2.97 -19.81
C TRP A 55 8.16 3.20 -20.33
N THR A 56 8.67 4.40 -20.14
CA THR A 56 9.98 4.83 -20.64
C THR A 56 10.97 5.16 -19.52
N GLY A 57 10.75 4.66 -18.32
CA GLY A 57 11.62 4.89 -17.15
C GLY A 57 11.03 5.83 -16.09
N GLY A 58 9.96 6.53 -16.42
CA GLY A 58 9.34 7.50 -15.51
C GLY A 58 10.16 8.78 -15.30
N ILE A 59 9.87 9.51 -14.22
CA ILE A 59 10.60 10.71 -13.82
C ILE A 59 11.76 10.28 -12.93
N THR A 60 12.99 10.52 -13.35
CA THR A 60 14.21 10.11 -12.64
C THR A 60 14.93 11.28 -11.96
N SER A 61 14.43 12.50 -12.12
CA SER A 61 14.96 13.71 -11.49
C SER A 61 13.81 14.59 -10.99
N ALA A 62 14.05 15.33 -9.93
CA ALA A 62 13.07 16.26 -9.43
C ALA A 62 12.69 17.33 -10.50
N PRO A 63 11.42 17.73 -10.59
CA PRO A 63 11.01 18.83 -11.44
C PRO A 63 11.77 20.12 -11.12
N ALA A 64 11.93 20.99 -12.12
CA ALA A 64 12.62 22.27 -11.96
C ALA A 64 11.93 23.11 -10.86
N GLY A 65 12.74 23.71 -9.99
CA GLY A 65 12.26 24.56 -8.89
C GLY A 65 11.82 23.80 -7.63
N TYR A 66 11.91 22.47 -7.61
CA TYR A 66 11.64 21.71 -6.39
C TYR A 66 12.80 21.79 -5.41
N THR A 67 12.49 22.05 -4.15
CA THR A 67 13.43 21.95 -3.02
C THR A 67 12.93 20.89 -2.06
N VAL A 68 13.84 20.07 -1.53
CA VAL A 68 13.49 19.01 -0.57
C VAL A 68 12.79 19.60 0.66
N GLY A 69 11.60 19.11 0.97
CA GLY A 69 10.77 19.58 2.07
C GLY A 69 9.65 20.56 1.65
N ASP A 70 9.70 21.07 0.44
CA ASP A 70 8.64 21.91 -0.12
C ASP A 70 7.48 21.07 -0.70
N HIS A 71 6.38 21.75 -1.04
CA HIS A 71 5.29 21.12 -1.79
C HIS A 71 5.78 20.66 -3.17
N HIS A 72 5.35 19.48 -3.58
CA HIS A 72 5.70 18.93 -4.89
C HIS A 72 5.03 19.75 -5.99
N PRO A 73 5.79 20.31 -6.94
CA PRO A 73 5.22 20.99 -8.09
C PRO A 73 4.57 19.99 -9.04
N ASP A 74 3.62 20.47 -9.84
CA ASP A 74 3.09 19.69 -10.96
C ASP A 74 4.22 19.40 -11.96
N PRO A 75 4.53 18.12 -12.24
CA PRO A 75 5.56 17.76 -13.20
C PRO A 75 5.13 17.97 -14.66
N PHE A 76 3.86 18.23 -14.93
CA PHE A 76 3.28 18.39 -16.27
C PHE A 76 2.38 19.63 -16.38
N PRO A 77 2.84 20.83 -16.03
CA PRO A 77 2.00 22.03 -15.95
C PRO A 77 1.41 22.46 -17.30
N GLU A 78 1.97 21.98 -18.41
CA GLU A 78 1.49 22.26 -19.77
C GLU A 78 0.39 21.31 -20.25
N ASP A 79 0.10 20.22 -19.49
CA ASP A 79 -0.94 19.29 -19.86
C ASP A 79 -2.32 19.94 -19.81
N LYS A 80 -3.09 19.74 -20.87
CA LYS A 80 -4.45 20.25 -20.97
C LYS A 80 -5.45 19.16 -20.69
N VAL A 81 -6.59 19.55 -20.11
CA VAL A 81 -7.75 18.68 -19.97
C VAL A 81 -8.19 18.21 -21.35
N LEU A 82 -8.28 16.90 -21.57
CA LEU A 82 -8.77 16.30 -22.80
C LEU A 82 -10.31 16.41 -22.89
N PHE A 83 -10.99 16.08 -21.80
CA PHE A 83 -12.42 16.21 -21.61
C PHE A 83 -12.77 16.19 -20.12
N GLU A 84 -14.00 16.54 -19.79
CA GLU A 84 -14.48 16.52 -18.41
C GLU A 84 -15.69 15.58 -18.27
N ILE A 85 -15.67 14.72 -17.26
CA ILE A 85 -16.80 13.88 -16.88
C ILE A 85 -17.57 14.60 -15.77
N THR A 86 -18.88 14.72 -15.95
CA THR A 86 -19.80 15.45 -15.07
C THR A 86 -21.08 14.62 -14.87
N ALA A 87 -21.98 15.07 -14.02
CA ALA A 87 -23.32 14.46 -13.86
C ALA A 87 -24.12 14.35 -15.16
N LYS A 88 -23.78 15.13 -16.20
CA LYS A 88 -24.50 15.15 -17.47
C LYS A 88 -24.06 14.01 -18.42
N ASN A 89 -22.81 13.56 -18.33
CA ASN A 89 -22.22 12.61 -19.28
C ASN A 89 -21.57 11.38 -18.67
N TYR A 90 -21.52 11.24 -17.32
CA TYR A 90 -20.80 10.13 -16.66
C TYR A 90 -21.25 8.74 -17.10
N LYS A 91 -22.51 8.59 -17.53
CA LYS A 91 -23.05 7.30 -18.01
C LYS A 91 -22.39 6.82 -19.31
N GLU A 92 -21.86 7.74 -20.11
CA GLU A 92 -21.12 7.43 -21.34
C GLU A 92 -19.74 6.80 -21.02
N TYR A 93 -19.26 7.00 -19.80
CA TYR A 93 -17.97 6.50 -19.30
C TYR A 93 -18.11 5.42 -18.24
N SER A 94 -19.30 4.82 -18.07
CA SER A 94 -19.61 3.89 -16.98
C SER A 94 -18.67 2.68 -16.93
N GLU A 95 -18.15 2.22 -18.07
CA GLU A 95 -17.16 1.11 -18.12
C GLU A 95 -15.79 1.48 -17.54
N HIS A 96 -15.51 2.77 -17.37
CA HIS A 96 -14.27 3.29 -16.82
C HIS A 96 -14.42 3.90 -15.42
N LEU A 97 -15.63 3.86 -14.85
CA LEU A 97 -15.96 4.42 -13.55
C LEU A 97 -16.34 3.34 -12.56
N SER A 98 -15.87 3.48 -11.31
CA SER A 98 -16.36 2.66 -10.21
C SER A 98 -17.79 3.05 -9.82
N GLU A 99 -18.53 2.13 -9.17
CA GLU A 99 -19.86 2.42 -8.62
C GLU A 99 -19.84 3.62 -7.67
N GLY A 100 -18.79 3.76 -6.86
CA GLY A 100 -18.61 4.90 -5.95
C GLY A 100 -18.46 6.22 -6.70
N GLN A 101 -17.68 6.26 -7.80
CA GLN A 101 -17.54 7.45 -8.63
C GLN A 101 -18.87 7.82 -9.31
N MET A 102 -19.59 6.84 -9.84
CA MET A 102 -20.93 7.07 -10.41
C MET A 102 -21.88 7.64 -9.36
N LYS A 103 -21.82 7.11 -8.12
CA LYS A 103 -22.65 7.61 -7.01
C LYS A 103 -22.30 9.05 -6.62
N MET A 104 -21.02 9.45 -6.72
CA MET A 104 -20.61 10.83 -6.49
C MET A 104 -21.25 11.80 -7.49
N PHE A 105 -21.31 11.46 -8.78
CA PHE A 105 -22.01 12.28 -9.78
C PHE A 105 -23.52 12.42 -9.52
N GLU A 106 -24.17 11.35 -9.02
CA GLU A 106 -25.58 11.39 -8.63
C GLU A 106 -25.82 12.26 -7.38
N THR A 107 -24.93 12.15 -6.40
CA THR A 107 -25.09 12.81 -5.10
C THR A 107 -24.71 14.29 -5.14
N TYR A 108 -23.71 14.64 -5.94
CA TYR A 108 -23.14 15.98 -6.04
C TYR A 108 -23.13 16.48 -7.49
N PRO A 109 -24.28 16.57 -8.18
CA PRO A 109 -24.34 16.83 -9.63
C PRO A 109 -23.80 18.18 -10.04
N GLU A 110 -23.82 19.17 -9.14
CA GLU A 110 -23.37 20.54 -9.44
C GLU A 110 -21.89 20.77 -9.13
N THR A 111 -21.30 19.96 -8.27
CA THR A 111 -19.95 20.22 -7.76
C THR A 111 -18.94 19.14 -8.11
N PHE A 112 -19.36 17.88 -8.22
CA PHE A 112 -18.45 16.78 -8.53
C PHE A 112 -18.19 16.72 -10.04
N ARG A 113 -16.93 16.72 -10.41
CA ARG A 113 -16.44 16.64 -11.78
C ARG A 113 -15.09 15.93 -11.83
N MET A 114 -14.79 15.29 -12.92
CA MET A 114 -13.52 14.62 -13.18
C MET A 114 -12.91 15.15 -14.48
N PRO A 115 -11.97 16.09 -14.44
CA PRO A 115 -11.17 16.46 -15.61
C PRO A 115 -10.22 15.32 -15.95
N VAL A 116 -10.19 14.91 -17.21
CA VAL A 116 -9.33 13.83 -17.71
C VAL A 116 -8.16 14.43 -18.47
N TYR A 117 -6.96 14.00 -18.07
CA TYR A 117 -5.68 14.44 -18.64
C TYR A 117 -5.02 13.31 -19.43
N PRO A 118 -3.98 13.59 -20.25
CA PRO A 118 -3.17 12.54 -20.86
C PRO A 118 -2.58 11.61 -19.80
N THR A 119 -2.67 10.30 -20.03
CA THR A 119 -2.07 9.31 -19.14
C THR A 119 -0.55 9.45 -19.14
N ARG A 120 0.05 9.56 -17.96
CA ARG A 120 1.49 9.63 -17.75
C ARG A 120 1.94 8.41 -16.91
N ARG A 121 3.00 7.75 -17.34
CA ARG A 121 3.63 6.66 -16.58
C ARG A 121 4.89 7.19 -15.93
N SER A 122 4.71 8.10 -14.96
CA SER A 122 5.78 8.89 -14.34
C SER A 122 6.53 8.16 -13.22
N ALA A 123 6.01 7.04 -12.71
CA ALA A 123 6.61 6.33 -11.59
C ALA A 123 8.01 5.77 -11.92
N SER A 124 8.97 6.07 -11.05
CA SER A 124 10.31 5.50 -11.05
C SER A 124 10.82 5.37 -9.61
N ASN A 125 11.76 4.46 -9.39
CA ASN A 125 12.46 4.29 -8.11
C ASN A 125 13.98 4.37 -8.34
N PRO A 126 14.77 4.59 -7.29
CA PRO A 126 16.23 4.42 -7.33
C PRO A 126 16.64 3.02 -7.78
N GLN A 127 17.85 2.89 -8.36
CA GLN A 127 18.31 1.64 -8.94
C GLN A 127 18.47 0.51 -7.92
N ASP A 128 18.92 0.83 -6.71
CA ASP A 128 19.04 -0.10 -5.58
C ASP A 128 17.72 -0.75 -5.19
N ILE A 129 16.61 0.01 -5.27
CA ILE A 129 15.26 -0.51 -5.05
C ILE A 129 14.87 -1.51 -6.15
N TYR A 130 15.23 -1.24 -7.39
CA TYR A 130 15.00 -2.17 -8.51
C TYR A 130 15.84 -3.44 -8.38
N ASP A 131 17.09 -3.32 -7.95
CA ASP A 131 18.00 -4.45 -7.74
C ASP A 131 17.51 -5.33 -6.59
N ALA A 132 17.08 -4.72 -5.48
CA ALA A 132 16.46 -5.42 -4.35
C ALA A 132 15.14 -6.12 -4.76
N THR A 133 14.28 -5.45 -5.52
CA THR A 133 13.03 -6.03 -6.05
C THR A 133 13.32 -7.27 -6.91
N ARG A 134 14.30 -7.20 -7.80
CA ARG A 134 14.73 -8.34 -8.62
C ARG A 134 15.22 -9.51 -7.76
N ALA A 135 16.02 -9.23 -6.72
CA ALA A 135 16.50 -10.25 -5.80
C ALA A 135 15.35 -10.87 -4.97
N ASN A 136 14.35 -10.07 -4.58
CA ASN A 136 13.18 -10.54 -3.84
C ASN A 136 12.32 -11.50 -4.68
N ALA A 137 12.21 -11.29 -5.99
CA ALA A 137 11.32 -12.03 -6.90
C ALA A 137 11.43 -13.57 -6.76
N THR A 138 12.64 -14.10 -6.53
CA THR A 138 12.89 -15.54 -6.44
C THR A 138 13.06 -16.05 -5.01
N ARG A 139 13.09 -15.16 -3.99
CA ARG A 139 13.36 -15.55 -2.60
C ARG A 139 12.22 -15.22 -1.62
N ALA A 140 11.40 -14.21 -1.94
CA ALA A 140 10.29 -13.81 -1.08
C ALA A 140 9.24 -14.92 -0.98
N GLU A 141 8.69 -15.10 0.22
CA GLU A 141 7.62 -16.03 0.52
C GLU A 141 6.62 -15.40 1.48
N LEU A 142 5.32 -15.69 1.28
CA LEU A 142 4.31 -15.46 2.30
C LEU A 142 4.52 -16.43 3.47
N LEU A 143 4.30 -15.96 4.68
CA LEU A 143 4.18 -16.81 5.85
C LEU A 143 2.79 -17.48 5.90
N ASP A 144 2.64 -18.50 6.72
CA ASP A 144 1.39 -19.24 6.86
C ASP A 144 0.22 -18.30 7.17
N GLY A 145 -0.86 -18.46 6.40
CA GLY A 145 -2.05 -17.61 6.49
C GLY A 145 -1.91 -16.23 5.83
N GLY A 146 -0.75 -15.90 5.25
CA GLY A 146 -0.53 -14.64 4.53
C GLY A 146 -0.32 -13.40 5.42
N ASN A 147 -0.25 -13.55 6.74
CA ASN A 147 -0.10 -12.46 7.70
C ASN A 147 1.37 -12.10 8.00
N GLY A 148 2.24 -12.34 7.06
CA GLY A 148 3.65 -12.01 7.15
C GLY A 148 4.40 -12.44 5.90
N ILE A 149 5.65 -11.98 5.81
CA ILE A 149 6.56 -12.34 4.71
C ILE A 149 7.94 -12.71 5.26
N LYS A 150 8.70 -13.42 4.47
CA LYS A 150 10.14 -13.68 4.70
C LYS A 150 10.91 -13.63 3.38
N GLY A 151 12.23 -13.54 3.47
CA GLY A 151 13.13 -13.59 2.32
C GLY A 151 13.17 -12.30 1.49
N ALA A 152 12.55 -11.20 1.93
CA ALA A 152 12.54 -9.93 1.22
C ALA A 152 13.02 -8.77 2.08
N ALA A 153 13.62 -7.74 1.45
CA ALA A 153 14.01 -6.47 2.04
C ALA A 153 14.09 -5.37 0.98
N ILE A 154 13.94 -4.12 1.36
CA ILE A 154 14.15 -2.89 0.57
C ILE A 154 13.15 -2.71 -0.58
N GLY A 155 13.18 -3.57 -1.60
CA GLY A 155 12.28 -3.52 -2.75
C GLY A 155 10.97 -4.26 -2.52
N ILE A 156 10.00 -4.15 -3.42
CA ILE A 156 8.74 -4.90 -3.29
C ILE A 156 9.02 -6.41 -3.28
N PRO A 157 8.28 -7.18 -2.45
CA PRO A 157 8.59 -8.61 -2.27
C PRO A 157 8.20 -9.47 -3.47
N PHE A 158 7.09 -9.19 -4.14
CA PHE A 158 6.49 -10.05 -5.15
C PHE A 158 6.23 -9.30 -6.48
N PRO A 159 7.25 -8.87 -7.24
CA PRO A 159 7.03 -8.06 -8.44
C PRO A 159 6.21 -8.79 -9.54
N ILE A 160 6.08 -10.10 -9.44
CA ILE A 160 5.21 -10.94 -10.29
C ILE A 160 4.27 -11.72 -9.37
N PRO A 161 3.24 -11.05 -8.78
CA PRO A 161 2.40 -11.67 -7.76
C PRO A 161 1.55 -12.80 -8.34
N GLN A 162 1.42 -13.90 -7.60
CA GLN A 162 0.66 -15.07 -7.98
C GLN A 162 -0.76 -15.09 -7.38
N ASN A 163 -1.02 -14.18 -6.44
CA ASN A 163 -2.30 -14.06 -5.75
C ASN A 163 -2.50 -12.66 -5.16
N GLY A 164 -3.72 -12.40 -4.65
CA GLY A 164 -4.07 -11.09 -4.09
C GLY A 164 -3.29 -10.72 -2.83
N LEU A 165 -2.90 -11.69 -1.99
CA LEU A 165 -2.10 -11.41 -0.79
C LEU A 165 -0.71 -10.88 -1.15
N GLU A 166 -0.05 -11.49 -2.14
CA GLU A 166 1.23 -10.99 -2.65
C GLU A 166 1.12 -9.57 -3.23
N ALA A 167 0.02 -9.29 -3.94
CA ALA A 167 -0.23 -7.95 -4.46
C ALA A 167 -0.44 -6.91 -3.34
N ILE A 168 -1.15 -7.27 -2.27
CA ILE A 168 -1.34 -6.40 -1.10
C ILE A 168 -0.02 -6.17 -0.37
N TRP A 169 0.82 -7.18 -0.20
CA TRP A 169 2.14 -7.00 0.38
C TRP A 169 3.04 -6.06 -0.45
N ASN A 170 2.95 -6.10 -1.77
CA ASN A 170 3.64 -5.13 -2.63
C ASN A 170 3.14 -3.70 -2.38
N HIS A 171 1.83 -3.51 -2.17
CA HIS A 171 1.26 -2.21 -1.84
C HIS A 171 1.76 -1.71 -0.46
N ILE A 172 1.74 -2.57 0.56
CA ILE A 172 2.20 -2.24 1.91
C ILE A 172 3.69 -1.84 1.91
N LEU A 173 4.52 -2.58 1.18
CA LEU A 173 5.98 -2.45 1.15
C LEU A 173 6.52 -1.65 -0.04
N ARG A 174 5.65 -0.90 -0.74
CA ARG A 174 6.12 0.01 -1.80
C ARG A 174 7.11 1.03 -1.24
N TYR A 175 8.12 1.35 -2.01
CA TYR A 175 9.14 2.31 -1.60
C TYR A 175 8.55 3.72 -1.41
N ARG A 176 8.79 4.30 -0.26
CA ARG A 176 8.38 5.66 0.15
C ARG A 176 9.51 6.42 0.85
N GLY A 177 10.75 5.91 0.75
CA GLY A 177 11.89 6.29 1.57
C GLY A 177 11.96 5.47 2.87
N ALA A 178 13.12 5.43 3.51
CA ALA A 178 13.32 4.73 4.78
C ALA A 178 12.80 5.54 5.98
N ALA A 179 12.93 6.86 5.94
CA ALA A 179 12.45 7.77 6.98
C ALA A 179 11.62 8.89 6.36
N VAL A 180 10.41 9.09 6.88
CA VAL A 180 9.46 10.08 6.37
C VAL A 180 8.94 10.93 7.53
N GLN A 181 8.93 12.24 7.34
CA GLN A 181 8.21 13.17 8.21
C GLN A 181 7.14 13.87 7.38
N ARG A 182 5.94 14.01 7.94
CA ARG A 182 4.88 14.80 7.31
C ARG A 182 4.12 15.59 8.34
N ASN A 183 3.69 16.79 7.92
CA ASN A 183 2.76 17.63 8.64
C ASN A 183 1.46 17.67 7.85
N GLY A 184 0.36 17.37 8.49
CA GLY A 184 -0.93 17.30 7.81
C GLY A 184 -2.07 17.47 8.77
N GLY A 185 -3.28 17.32 8.26
CA GLY A 185 -4.47 17.35 9.06
C GLY A 185 -5.60 16.53 8.45
N GLN A 186 -6.58 16.24 9.26
CA GLN A 186 -7.83 15.61 8.83
C GLN A 186 -9.02 16.39 9.36
N ALA A 187 -10.12 16.30 8.65
CA ALA A 187 -11.40 16.88 9.05
C ALA A 187 -12.51 15.84 8.91
N ALA A 188 -13.18 15.52 10.01
CA ALA A 188 -14.41 14.75 9.99
C ALA A 188 -15.58 15.70 9.71
N VAL A 189 -16.14 15.61 8.50
CA VAL A 189 -17.25 16.50 8.08
C VAL A 189 -18.59 15.90 8.53
N THR A 190 -19.38 16.68 9.25
CA THR A 190 -20.73 16.31 9.66
C THR A 190 -21.73 16.39 8.52
N THR A 191 -22.91 15.79 8.68
CA THR A 191 -24.00 15.90 7.69
C THR A 191 -24.49 17.34 7.48
N GLY A 192 -24.28 18.23 8.47
CA GLY A 192 -24.58 19.68 8.38
C GLY A 192 -23.53 20.48 7.63
N GLY A 193 -22.38 19.86 7.27
CA GLY A 193 -21.26 20.53 6.61
C GLY A 193 -20.24 21.17 7.57
N ASP A 194 -20.49 21.11 8.87
CA ASP A 194 -19.51 21.56 9.88
C ASP A 194 -18.34 20.57 9.99
N TYR A 195 -17.14 21.05 10.30
CA TYR A 195 -15.97 20.24 10.55
C TYR A 195 -14.97 20.89 11.50
N ASN A 196 -14.13 20.05 12.11
CA ASN A 196 -12.98 20.48 12.88
C ASN A 196 -11.71 19.87 12.28
N VAL A 197 -10.70 20.71 12.06
CA VAL A 197 -9.40 20.22 11.59
C VAL A 197 -8.57 19.73 12.79
N ILE A 198 -8.11 18.50 12.70
CA ILE A 198 -7.12 17.91 13.62
C ILE A 198 -5.78 17.88 12.91
N GLY A 199 -4.81 18.63 13.41
CA GLY A 199 -3.47 18.68 12.83
C GLY A 199 -2.56 17.65 13.44
N PHE A 200 -1.64 17.13 12.64
CA PHE A 200 -0.67 16.09 13.01
C PHE A 200 0.75 16.45 12.61
N ASP A 201 1.71 16.06 13.44
CA ASP A 201 3.12 15.87 13.11
C ASP A 201 3.38 14.35 13.18
N GLU A 202 3.83 13.77 12.06
CA GLU A 202 3.98 12.33 11.90
C GLU A 202 5.38 11.99 11.44
N GLN A 203 5.92 10.94 12.02
CA GLN A 203 7.23 10.38 11.70
C GLN A 203 7.07 8.88 11.45
N LEU A 204 7.60 8.40 10.33
CA LEU A 204 7.60 6.99 9.94
C LEU A 204 9.03 6.56 9.66
N LEU A 205 9.49 5.52 10.34
CA LEU A 205 10.75 4.84 10.08
C LEU A 205 10.42 3.44 9.55
N ILE A 206 10.74 3.19 8.29
CA ILE A 206 10.45 1.92 7.61
C ILE A 206 11.71 1.06 7.67
N LYS A 207 11.79 0.18 8.67
CA LYS A 207 12.91 -0.74 8.87
C LYS A 207 13.17 -1.63 7.67
N TYR A 208 12.09 -2.01 6.98
CA TYR A 208 12.14 -2.78 5.73
C TYR A 208 12.89 -2.06 4.61
N ALA A 209 12.86 -0.73 4.58
CA ALA A 209 13.40 0.10 3.49
C ALA A 209 14.73 0.79 3.86
N GLU A 210 15.35 0.46 5.01
CA GLU A 210 16.67 0.97 5.35
C GLU A 210 17.73 0.40 4.39
N ASP A 211 18.72 1.20 4.01
CA ASP A 211 19.74 0.83 3.01
C ASP A 211 20.52 -0.45 3.36
N ASN A 212 20.61 -0.77 4.65
CA ASN A 212 21.27 -1.95 5.18
C ASN A 212 20.32 -3.06 5.63
N ALA A 213 19.02 -2.95 5.32
CA ALA A 213 18.06 -3.96 5.70
C ALA A 213 18.35 -5.30 5.01
N THR A 214 18.33 -6.38 5.77
CA THR A 214 18.45 -7.75 5.25
C THR A 214 17.24 -8.59 5.64
N PRO A 215 16.86 -9.59 4.83
CA PRO A 215 15.74 -10.49 5.18
C PRO A 215 15.94 -11.22 6.51
N GLU A 216 17.18 -11.57 6.84
CA GLU A 216 17.56 -12.27 8.06
C GLU A 216 17.31 -11.39 9.29
N GLN A 217 17.78 -10.15 9.24
CA GLN A 217 17.61 -9.19 10.33
C GLN A 217 16.14 -8.82 10.52
N LEU A 218 15.39 -8.60 9.44
CA LEU A 218 13.95 -8.33 9.51
C LEU A 218 13.16 -9.50 10.13
N THR A 219 13.58 -10.73 9.86
CA THR A 219 12.98 -11.93 10.46
C THR A 219 13.31 -12.04 11.97
N GLU A 220 14.53 -11.70 12.37
CA GLU A 220 14.99 -11.73 13.76
C GLU A 220 14.30 -10.64 14.59
N ASP A 221 14.39 -9.39 14.15
CA ASP A 221 13.85 -8.20 14.83
C ASP A 221 12.32 -8.17 14.80
N ASN A 222 11.74 -8.76 13.78
CA ASN A 222 10.29 -8.78 13.52
C ASN A 222 9.64 -7.39 13.50
N VAL A 223 10.35 -6.35 13.08
CA VAL A 223 9.86 -4.97 12.97
C VAL A 223 9.86 -4.53 11.51
N LEU A 224 8.66 -4.22 11.00
CA LEU A 224 8.45 -3.74 9.65
C LEU A 224 8.69 -2.23 9.54
N PHE A 225 7.99 -1.49 10.42
CA PHE A 225 8.16 -0.05 10.57
C PHE A 225 7.77 0.42 11.98
N MET A 226 8.19 1.63 12.30
CA MET A 226 7.77 2.38 13.48
C MET A 226 7.08 3.66 13.03
N PHE A 227 5.87 3.90 13.53
CA PHE A 227 5.09 5.09 13.24
C PHE A 227 4.80 5.87 14.50
N LYS A 228 5.06 7.17 14.47
CA LYS A 228 4.76 8.09 15.55
C LYS A 228 3.91 9.24 15.03
N GLN A 229 2.78 9.47 15.67
CA GLN A 229 1.87 10.59 15.38
C GLN A 229 1.71 11.44 16.62
N LYS A 230 1.80 12.76 16.46
CA LYS A 230 1.53 13.72 17.52
C LYS A 230 0.46 14.70 17.04
N VAL A 231 -0.59 14.87 17.83
CA VAL A 231 -1.60 15.89 17.56
C VAL A 231 -1.02 17.27 17.84
N THR A 232 -1.15 18.20 16.90
CA THR A 232 -0.66 19.59 17.00
C THR A 232 -1.79 20.60 17.20
N GLN A 233 -3.00 20.27 16.73
CA GLN A 233 -4.19 21.11 16.89
C GLN A 233 -5.48 20.25 16.91
N PRO A 234 -6.58 20.74 17.52
CA PRO A 234 -6.71 21.98 18.30
C PRO A 234 -6.02 21.88 19.67
N ALA A 235 -5.84 23.02 20.35
CA ALA A 235 -5.09 23.11 21.62
C ALA A 235 -5.57 22.09 22.69
N ARG A 236 -6.88 21.77 22.73
CA ARG A 236 -7.44 20.79 23.68
C ARG A 236 -6.93 19.36 23.49
N LEU A 237 -6.43 19.01 22.30
CA LEU A 237 -5.92 17.69 21.94
C LEU A 237 -4.40 17.69 21.74
N ALA A 238 -3.82 18.89 21.58
CA ALA A 238 -2.40 19.04 21.28
C ALA A 238 -1.50 18.33 22.30
N GLY A 239 -0.48 17.63 21.77
CA GLY A 239 0.44 16.83 22.56
C GLY A 239 0.00 15.38 22.79
N THR A 240 -1.24 15.00 22.49
CA THR A 240 -1.64 13.58 22.41
C THR A 240 -0.79 12.89 21.35
N ALA A 241 -0.25 11.71 21.66
CA ALA A 241 0.62 10.99 20.75
C ALA A 241 0.27 9.50 20.68
N LEU A 242 0.53 8.92 19.52
CA LEU A 242 0.45 7.50 19.22
C LEU A 242 1.83 7.04 18.73
N LEU A 243 2.30 5.88 19.22
CA LEU A 243 3.46 5.16 18.69
C LEU A 243 3.00 3.77 18.30
N VAL A 244 3.34 3.33 17.10
CA VAL A 244 3.04 1.99 16.58
C VAL A 244 4.34 1.32 16.16
N HIS A 245 4.53 0.07 16.55
CA HIS A 245 5.50 -0.85 15.98
C HIS A 245 4.73 -1.91 15.19
N GLU A 246 4.88 -1.88 13.89
CA GLU A 246 4.31 -2.88 12.98
C GLU A 246 5.29 -4.03 12.82
N THR A 247 4.77 -5.25 12.72
CA THR A 247 5.59 -6.45 12.65
C THR A 247 5.61 -7.06 11.25
N VAL A 248 6.71 -7.75 10.92
CA VAL A 248 6.88 -8.50 9.66
C VAL A 248 6.04 -9.78 9.67
N ASP A 249 6.00 -10.46 10.82
CA ASP A 249 5.20 -11.66 11.10
C ASP A 249 4.23 -11.35 12.24
N GLN A 250 2.99 -11.05 11.88
CA GLN A 250 1.93 -10.68 12.81
C GLN A 250 1.39 -11.86 13.61
N VAL A 251 1.64 -13.10 13.18
CA VAL A 251 1.27 -14.32 13.91
C VAL A 251 2.27 -14.58 15.04
N LYS A 252 3.55 -14.41 14.76
CA LYS A 252 4.62 -14.52 15.76
C LYS A 252 4.47 -13.46 16.86
N GLU A 253 4.21 -12.23 16.45
CA GLU A 253 4.03 -11.10 17.36
C GLU A 253 3.12 -10.05 16.70
N PRO A 254 1.94 -9.77 17.28
CA PRO A 254 1.03 -8.79 16.73
C PRO A 254 1.58 -7.37 16.87
N ARG A 255 1.03 -6.45 16.09
CA ARG A 255 1.26 -5.00 16.20
C ARG A 255 1.22 -4.54 17.65
N LYS A 256 2.16 -3.67 18.02
CA LYS A 256 2.19 -2.99 19.32
C LYS A 256 1.92 -1.50 19.13
N ALA A 257 1.06 -0.94 19.98
CA ALA A 257 0.78 0.48 19.96
C ALA A 257 0.72 1.06 21.38
N TRP A 258 1.20 2.28 21.52
CA TRP A 258 1.19 3.03 22.76
C TRP A 258 0.58 4.40 22.52
N THR A 259 -0.27 4.82 23.46
CA THR A 259 -0.87 6.15 23.43
C THR A 259 -0.37 6.98 24.61
N TYR A 260 -0.07 8.23 24.36
CA TYR A 260 0.18 9.24 25.40
C TYR A 260 -0.98 10.23 25.44
N ASN A 261 -1.57 10.40 26.60
CA ASN A 261 -2.63 11.38 26.84
C ASN A 261 -2.11 12.52 27.71
N THR A 262 -2.23 13.75 27.23
CA THR A 262 -1.72 14.96 27.90
C THR A 262 -2.42 15.24 29.24
N GLY A 263 -3.71 14.95 29.36
CA GLY A 263 -4.48 15.14 30.58
C GLY A 263 -4.03 14.20 31.70
N GLN A 264 -3.70 12.96 31.38
CA GLN A 264 -3.24 11.96 32.34
C GLN A 264 -1.71 11.93 32.50
N ARG A 265 -0.96 12.51 31.58
CA ARG A 265 0.52 12.51 31.51
C ARG A 265 1.13 11.10 31.61
N ARG A 266 0.47 10.12 31.01
CA ARG A 266 0.87 8.70 31.03
C ARG A 266 0.84 8.09 29.66
N VAL A 267 1.84 7.25 29.39
CA VAL A 267 1.85 6.33 28.27
C VAL A 267 1.08 5.07 28.69
N ARG A 268 0.22 4.59 27.81
CA ARG A 268 -0.51 3.33 27.97
C ARG A 268 -0.33 2.47 26.73
N LEU A 269 -0.15 1.17 26.91
CA LEU A 269 -0.30 0.21 25.83
C LEU A 269 -1.76 0.25 25.37
N ALA A 270 -1.97 0.42 24.07
CA ALA A 270 -3.28 0.33 23.45
C ALA A 270 -3.51 -1.14 23.08
N PRO A 271 -4.38 -1.86 23.77
CA PRO A 271 -4.62 -3.26 23.47
C PRO A 271 -5.36 -3.38 22.14
N ASN A 272 -5.04 -4.41 21.37
CA ASN A 272 -5.80 -4.87 20.21
C ASN A 272 -6.06 -3.81 19.12
N ILE A 273 -5.06 -3.01 18.76
CA ILE A 273 -5.16 -2.19 17.55
C ILE A 273 -5.01 -3.09 16.32
N ALA A 274 -6.17 -3.47 15.78
CA ALA A 274 -6.29 -4.22 14.53
C ALA A 274 -6.61 -3.28 13.35
N TYR A 275 -6.75 -3.85 12.17
CA TYR A 275 -7.06 -3.10 10.95
C TYR A 275 -8.42 -2.38 11.03
N ASP A 276 -9.40 -2.93 11.74
CA ASP A 276 -10.75 -2.40 11.93
C ASP A 276 -10.87 -1.41 13.10
N THR A 277 -9.79 -1.10 13.79
CA THR A 277 -9.79 -0.14 14.90
C THR A 277 -10.05 1.28 14.37
N PRO A 278 -10.98 2.04 15.00
CA PRO A 278 -11.24 3.42 14.61
C PRO A 278 -9.96 4.27 14.61
N GLY A 279 -9.75 5.02 13.54
CA GLY A 279 -8.61 5.91 13.40
C GLY A 279 -8.61 7.05 14.42
N THR A 280 -7.42 7.50 14.82
CA THR A 280 -7.27 8.60 15.78
C THR A 280 -7.97 9.87 15.27
N ALA A 281 -8.84 10.43 16.11
CA ALA A 281 -9.55 11.70 15.87
C ALA A 281 -10.33 11.75 14.52
N ALA A 282 -10.84 10.62 14.09
CA ALA A 282 -11.58 10.46 12.82
C ALA A 282 -13.10 10.43 13.02
N ASP A 283 -13.60 10.57 14.26
CA ASP A 283 -15.02 10.49 14.63
C ASP A 283 -15.74 9.25 14.07
N GLY A 284 -14.99 8.13 13.94
CA GLY A 284 -15.52 6.86 13.41
C GLY A 284 -15.68 6.82 11.89
N LEU A 285 -15.25 7.85 11.16
CA LEU A 285 -15.37 7.92 9.70
C LEU A 285 -14.27 7.16 8.94
N ARG A 286 -13.28 6.63 9.65
CA ARG A 286 -12.21 5.83 9.09
C ARG A 286 -11.66 4.84 10.11
N THR A 287 -11.08 3.77 9.61
CA THR A 287 -10.40 2.72 10.39
C THR A 287 -8.90 2.71 10.11
N THR A 288 -8.17 1.83 10.78
CA THR A 288 -6.69 1.75 10.66
C THR A 288 -6.27 1.32 9.25
N ASP A 289 -7.01 0.43 8.60
CA ASP A 289 -6.75 -0.08 7.25
C ASP A 289 -7.01 0.96 6.13
N ASP A 290 -7.72 2.05 6.42
CA ASP A 290 -7.83 3.18 5.48
C ASP A 290 -6.50 3.95 5.29
N PHE A 291 -5.47 3.56 6.01
CA PHE A 291 -4.12 4.11 5.96
C PHE A 291 -3.11 3.14 5.39
N ASP A 292 -3.13 2.73 4.21
CA ASP A 292 -1.98 2.05 3.57
C ASP A 292 -1.27 0.95 4.40
N MET A 293 -1.94 0.34 5.36
CA MET A 293 -1.33 -0.64 6.27
C MET A 293 -2.02 -1.97 6.22
#